data_8cba51323ba2a5b56fb5cf791320e1b9
#
_entry.id   8cba51323ba2a5b56fb5cf791320e1b9
#
_cell.length_a   1.000
_cell.length_b   1.000
_cell.length_c   1.000
_cell.angle_alpha   90.00
_cell.angle_beta   90.00
_cell.angle_gamma   90.00
#
_symmetry.space_group_name_H-M   'P 1'
#
loop_
_entity.id
_entity.type
_entity.pdbx_description
1 polymer ?
#
loop_
_entity_poly.entity_id
_entity_poly.type
_entity_poly.pdbx_seq_one_letter_code
_entity_poly.pdbx_strand_id
1 'polypeptide(L)'
;MHFVHIQSTQDPWYVPALEFYMDKLDPLVTEDESVFEQSLKTEKTQYDFVFLVGIENDEVVSFATAHYEATTNVGFLVYLLSEPGDNCEQYLKATLEQIEKDVNQISNQLHGRDVNFFMFESTLESPDVDTETADKIAFRRRFLVQHGYEKQSDLTYLQPSLNRNGKPVPMELYIKANIPLTKDIYGTSIKSAYIIKYVFANRIPRHVIYPLLVKMDLRKEPYA
;
A
#
# COMPACT_ATOMS: atom_id res chain seq x y z
N MET A 1 16.11 3.18 -16.61
CA MET A 1 15.73 3.20 -15.18
C MET A 1 16.37 2.01 -14.47
N HIS A 2 16.92 2.20 -13.27
CA HIS A 2 17.35 1.14 -12.35
C HIS A 2 16.68 1.31 -11.00
N PHE A 3 16.63 0.24 -10.20
CA PHE A 3 15.94 0.26 -8.91
C PHE A 3 16.92 0.32 -7.74
N VAL A 4 16.55 1.09 -6.71
CA VAL A 4 17.27 1.18 -5.43
C VAL A 4 16.30 0.82 -4.31
N HIS A 5 16.76 -0.05 -3.38
CA HIS A 5 16.05 -0.39 -2.16
C HIS A 5 16.57 0.50 -1.03
N ILE A 6 15.69 1.32 -0.50
CA ILE A 6 16.01 2.18 0.64
C ILE A 6 15.90 1.35 1.92
N GLN A 7 17.01 1.17 2.63
CA GLN A 7 17.08 0.35 3.84
C GLN A 7 17.27 1.16 5.13
N SER A 8 17.58 2.44 5.01
CA SER A 8 17.75 3.33 6.15
C SER A 8 17.48 4.78 5.78
N THR A 9 17.24 5.62 6.77
CA THR A 9 17.12 7.08 6.59
C THR A 9 18.44 7.77 6.19
N GLN A 10 19.56 7.04 6.21
CA GLN A 10 20.88 7.54 5.79
C GLN A 10 21.20 7.18 4.33
N ASP A 11 20.30 6.46 3.66
CA ASP A 11 20.45 6.19 2.24
C ASP A 11 20.43 7.50 1.44
N PRO A 12 21.33 7.70 0.47
CA PRO A 12 21.37 8.94 -0.33
C PRO A 12 20.05 9.25 -1.06
N TRP A 13 19.28 8.22 -1.36
CA TRP A 13 18.00 8.35 -2.05
C TRP A 13 16.79 8.51 -1.11
N TYR A 14 16.97 8.42 0.21
CA TYR A 14 15.86 8.53 1.16
C TYR A 14 15.15 9.91 1.08
N VAL A 15 15.92 10.99 1.17
CA VAL A 15 15.35 12.35 1.10
C VAL A 15 14.75 12.64 -0.27
N PRO A 16 15.45 12.39 -1.41
CA PRO A 16 14.84 12.55 -2.74
C PRO A 16 13.56 11.72 -2.95
N ALA A 17 13.49 10.51 -2.39
CA ALA A 17 12.30 9.68 -2.46
C ALA A 17 11.11 10.28 -1.71
N LEU A 18 11.34 10.86 -0.52
CA LEU A 18 10.29 11.52 0.25
C LEU A 18 9.81 12.82 -0.41
N GLU A 19 10.71 13.60 -0.97
CA GLU A 19 10.36 14.80 -1.74
C GLU A 19 9.46 14.43 -2.94
N PHE A 20 9.85 13.39 -3.69
CA PHE A 20 9.03 12.85 -4.78
C PHE A 20 7.65 12.38 -4.28
N TYR A 21 7.59 11.65 -3.18
CA TYR A 21 6.35 11.17 -2.57
C TYR A 21 5.43 12.32 -2.16
N MET A 22 5.95 13.34 -1.48
CA MET A 22 5.19 14.51 -1.03
C MET A 22 4.63 15.35 -2.18
N ASP A 23 5.36 15.44 -3.30
CA ASP A 23 4.93 16.16 -4.50
C ASP A 23 3.79 15.48 -5.26
N LYS A 24 3.71 14.15 -5.21
CA LYS A 24 2.78 13.37 -6.04
C LYS A 24 1.47 12.98 -5.36
N LEU A 25 1.35 13.11 -4.04
CA LEU A 25 0.19 12.64 -3.29
C LEU A 25 -0.69 13.76 -2.74
N ASP A 26 -1.99 13.46 -2.70
CA ASP A 26 -2.96 14.29 -1.99
C ASP A 26 -2.64 14.29 -0.48
N PRO A 27 -2.61 15.46 0.18
CA PRO A 27 -2.37 15.56 1.62
C PRO A 27 -3.32 14.72 2.50
N LEU A 28 -4.51 14.37 2.01
CA LEU A 28 -5.47 13.52 2.75
C LEU A 28 -5.02 12.06 2.90
N VAL A 29 -4.18 11.59 1.98
CA VAL A 29 -3.67 10.20 1.96
C VAL A 29 -2.16 10.13 2.16
N THR A 30 -1.51 11.26 2.37
CA THR A 30 -0.07 11.38 2.61
C THR A 30 0.23 11.06 4.07
N GLU A 31 1.13 10.10 4.29
CA GLU A 31 1.67 9.77 5.61
C GLU A 31 2.82 10.71 5.98
N ASP A 32 2.98 10.94 7.28
CA ASP A 32 4.10 11.70 7.83
C ASP A 32 5.43 10.94 7.61
N GLU A 33 6.54 11.67 7.43
CA GLU A 33 7.87 11.07 7.26
C GLU A 33 8.22 10.07 8.36
N SER A 34 7.79 10.33 9.59
CA SER A 34 8.04 9.45 10.74
C SER A 34 7.48 8.03 10.56
N VAL A 35 6.49 7.83 9.66
CA VAL A 35 5.94 6.50 9.33
C VAL A 35 6.96 5.68 8.55
N PHE A 36 7.63 6.29 7.58
CA PHE A 36 8.71 5.64 6.82
C PHE A 36 9.90 5.34 7.72
N GLU A 37 10.32 6.31 8.55
CA GLU A 37 11.37 6.08 9.54
C GLU A 37 11.05 4.92 10.49
N GLN A 38 9.81 4.88 11.00
CA GLN A 38 9.38 3.81 11.89
C GLN A 38 9.39 2.45 11.18
N SER A 39 8.93 2.40 9.93
CA SER A 39 8.90 1.18 9.13
C SER A 39 10.29 0.65 8.81
N LEU A 40 11.26 1.55 8.55
CA LEU A 40 12.66 1.19 8.31
C LEU A 40 13.42 0.76 9.58
N LYS A 41 13.01 1.25 10.78
CA LYS A 41 13.68 0.97 12.07
C LYS A 41 13.19 -0.31 12.76
N THR A 42 12.22 -1.01 12.21
CA THR A 42 11.61 -2.16 12.89
C THR A 42 12.54 -3.37 12.85
N GLU A 43 13.41 -3.50 13.87
CA GLU A 43 14.42 -4.57 13.98
C GLU A 43 13.83 -6.00 14.03
N LYS A 44 12.56 -6.15 14.42
CA LYS A 44 11.90 -7.46 14.56
C LYS A 44 11.43 -8.08 13.25
N THR A 45 11.43 -7.30 12.17
CA THR A 45 10.83 -7.66 10.90
C THR A 45 11.67 -7.09 9.76
N GLN A 46 12.97 -7.50 9.69
CA GLN A 46 13.91 -7.06 8.65
C GLN A 46 13.36 -7.16 7.21
N TYR A 47 12.23 -7.87 7.05
CA TYR A 47 11.67 -8.21 5.74
C TYR A 47 10.23 -7.75 5.56
N ASP A 48 9.63 -7.05 6.55
CA ASP A 48 8.21 -6.68 6.50
C ASP A 48 7.93 -5.40 5.70
N PHE A 49 8.95 -4.58 5.45
CA PHE A 49 8.81 -3.32 4.73
C PHE A 49 9.78 -3.23 3.55
N VAL A 50 9.23 -3.11 2.35
CA VAL A 50 9.98 -2.87 1.12
C VAL A 50 9.77 -1.42 0.72
N PHE A 51 10.87 -0.68 0.57
CA PHE A 51 10.90 0.69 0.09
C PHE A 51 11.76 0.76 -1.17
N LEU A 52 11.11 0.94 -2.32
CA LEU A 52 11.70 0.86 -3.64
C LEU A 52 11.55 2.19 -4.38
N VAL A 53 12.63 2.65 -5.02
CA VAL A 53 12.60 3.77 -5.94
C VAL A 53 13.23 3.40 -7.28
N GLY A 54 12.63 3.89 -8.36
CA GLY A 54 13.21 3.83 -9.70
C GLY A 54 13.96 5.11 -10.01
N ILE A 55 15.21 4.98 -10.43
CA ILE A 55 16.11 6.09 -10.74
C ILE A 55 16.41 6.11 -12.23
N GLU A 56 16.28 7.28 -12.85
CA GLU A 56 16.70 7.53 -14.24
C GLU A 56 17.32 8.91 -14.35
N ASN A 57 18.49 9.03 -15.02
CA ASN A 57 19.23 10.28 -15.15
C ASN A 57 19.52 10.98 -13.80
N ASP A 58 19.84 10.22 -12.77
CA ASP A 58 20.07 10.68 -11.39
C ASP A 58 18.86 11.38 -10.73
N GLU A 59 17.65 11.06 -11.18
CA GLU A 59 16.40 11.56 -10.61
C GLU A 59 15.47 10.41 -10.23
N VAL A 60 14.65 10.59 -9.16
CA VAL A 60 13.59 9.65 -8.80
C VAL A 60 12.45 9.78 -9.79
N VAL A 61 12.15 8.71 -10.52
CA VAL A 61 11.06 8.67 -11.51
C VAL A 61 9.91 7.74 -11.11
N SER A 62 10.13 6.91 -10.10
CA SER A 62 9.06 6.08 -9.52
C SER A 62 9.35 5.72 -8.07
N PHE A 63 8.28 5.41 -7.35
CA PHE A 63 8.29 5.14 -5.91
C PHE A 63 7.28 4.06 -5.59
N ALA A 64 7.65 3.08 -4.78
CA ALA A 64 6.72 2.10 -4.25
C ALA A 64 7.11 1.67 -2.85
N THR A 65 6.11 1.39 -2.01
CA THR A 65 6.31 0.73 -0.73
C THR A 65 5.34 -0.42 -0.54
N ALA A 66 5.78 -1.44 0.17
CA ALA A 66 4.95 -2.58 0.54
C ALA A 66 5.27 -3.08 1.94
N HIS A 67 4.26 -3.59 2.63
CA HIS A 67 4.43 -4.45 3.80
C HIS A 67 4.23 -5.91 3.40
N TYR A 68 5.06 -6.78 3.91
CA TYR A 68 4.85 -8.21 3.84
C TYR A 68 4.32 -8.73 5.18
N GLU A 69 3.22 -9.45 5.16
CA GLU A 69 2.59 -10.05 6.34
C GLU A 69 2.79 -11.57 6.31
N ALA A 70 3.69 -12.06 7.16
CA ALA A 70 4.14 -13.44 7.14
C ALA A 70 3.07 -14.45 7.62
N THR A 71 2.19 -14.07 8.56
CA THR A 71 1.20 -14.98 9.14
C THR A 71 0.19 -15.47 8.10
N THR A 72 -0.27 -14.58 7.24
CA THR A 72 -1.21 -14.90 6.15
C THR A 72 -0.53 -15.00 4.80
N ASN A 73 0.79 -14.78 4.75
CA ASN A 73 1.61 -14.78 3.55
C ASN A 73 1.06 -13.84 2.45
N VAL A 74 1.00 -12.57 2.75
CA VAL A 74 0.37 -11.55 1.90
C VAL A 74 1.27 -10.33 1.74
N GLY A 75 1.31 -9.78 0.52
CA GLY A 75 1.90 -8.48 0.22
C GLY A 75 0.85 -7.38 0.28
N PHE A 76 1.10 -6.32 1.04
CA PHE A 76 0.27 -5.13 1.05
C PHE A 76 1.02 -3.97 0.43
N LEU A 77 0.68 -3.63 -0.82
CA LEU A 77 1.21 -2.48 -1.52
C LEU A 77 0.58 -1.22 -0.94
N VAL A 78 1.40 -0.32 -0.41
CA VAL A 78 0.92 0.91 0.23
C VAL A 78 0.89 2.05 -0.78
N TYR A 79 2.00 2.24 -1.49
CA TYR A 79 2.16 3.27 -2.50
C TYR A 79 2.75 2.69 -3.78
N LEU A 80 2.30 3.24 -4.90
CA LEU A 80 2.84 3.01 -6.24
C LEU A 80 2.67 4.30 -7.03
N LEU A 81 3.76 5.01 -7.28
CA LEU A 81 3.79 6.34 -7.89
C LEU A 81 4.82 6.38 -9.01
N SER A 82 4.61 7.27 -9.98
CA SER A 82 5.60 7.58 -11.01
C SER A 82 5.55 9.04 -11.39
N GLU A 83 6.61 9.51 -12.03
CA GLU A 83 6.64 10.78 -12.71
C GLU A 83 5.54 10.80 -13.79
N PRO A 84 4.73 11.88 -13.87
CA PRO A 84 3.74 12.04 -14.94
C PRO A 84 4.42 12.25 -16.29
N GLY A 85 3.75 11.91 -17.38
CA GLY A 85 4.26 12.08 -18.74
C GLY A 85 4.19 10.78 -19.55
N ASP A 86 4.86 10.78 -20.70
CA ASP A 86 4.77 9.72 -21.71
C ASP A 86 5.28 8.35 -21.18
N ASN A 87 6.20 8.35 -20.23
CA ASN A 87 6.77 7.14 -19.63
C ASN A 87 6.06 6.69 -18.35
N CYS A 88 5.03 7.40 -17.88
CA CYS A 88 4.35 7.12 -16.61
C CYS A 88 3.93 5.65 -16.46
N GLU A 89 3.22 5.11 -17.46
CA GLU A 89 2.72 3.73 -17.41
C GLU A 89 3.87 2.70 -17.43
N GLN A 90 4.93 2.98 -18.18
CA GLN A 90 6.12 2.13 -18.22
C GLN A 90 6.85 2.11 -16.87
N TYR A 91 7.00 3.27 -16.22
CA TYR A 91 7.61 3.36 -14.89
C TYR A 91 6.76 2.64 -13.84
N LEU A 92 5.44 2.88 -13.82
CA LEU A 92 4.53 2.19 -12.91
C LEU A 92 4.57 0.67 -13.08
N LYS A 93 4.52 0.19 -14.32
CA LYS A 93 4.59 -1.24 -14.63
C LYS A 93 5.89 -1.87 -14.13
N ALA A 94 7.03 -1.30 -14.49
CA ALA A 94 8.33 -1.82 -14.09
C ALA A 94 8.50 -1.81 -12.56
N THR A 95 7.99 -0.76 -11.89
CA THR A 95 8.05 -0.62 -10.43
C THR A 95 7.13 -1.63 -9.73
N LEU A 96 5.91 -1.84 -10.27
CA LEU A 96 4.99 -2.86 -9.77
C LEU A 96 5.59 -4.27 -9.89
N GLU A 97 6.11 -4.62 -11.06
CA GLU A 97 6.75 -5.92 -11.29
C GLU A 97 7.95 -6.14 -10.34
N GLN A 98 8.75 -5.10 -10.11
CA GLN A 98 9.90 -5.20 -9.21
C GLN A 98 9.47 -5.37 -7.75
N ILE A 99 8.54 -4.55 -7.24
CA ILE A 99 8.12 -4.66 -5.83
C ILE A 99 7.37 -5.96 -5.55
N GLU A 100 6.56 -6.45 -6.50
CA GLU A 100 5.94 -7.78 -6.39
C GLU A 100 6.99 -8.90 -6.34
N LYS A 101 8.03 -8.81 -7.17
CA LYS A 101 9.16 -9.74 -7.16
C LYS A 101 9.89 -9.73 -5.82
N ASP A 102 10.16 -8.55 -5.26
CA ASP A 102 10.87 -8.42 -3.98
C ASP A 102 10.06 -9.00 -2.82
N VAL A 103 8.77 -8.70 -2.75
CA VAL A 103 7.85 -9.29 -1.75
C VAL A 103 7.73 -10.81 -1.92
N ASN A 104 7.63 -11.31 -3.15
CA ASN A 104 7.64 -12.76 -3.41
C ASN A 104 8.96 -13.41 -3.02
N GLN A 105 10.08 -12.73 -3.18
CA GLN A 105 11.38 -13.23 -2.72
C GLN A 105 11.41 -13.42 -1.20
N ILE A 106 10.87 -12.47 -0.43
CA ILE A 106 10.71 -12.59 1.02
C ILE A 106 9.82 -13.78 1.37
N SER A 107 8.66 -13.90 0.72
CA SER A 107 7.73 -15.00 0.90
C SER A 107 8.39 -16.36 0.61
N ASN A 108 9.13 -16.46 -0.47
CA ASN A 108 9.84 -17.68 -0.85
C ASN A 108 10.91 -18.09 0.17
N GLN A 109 11.61 -17.13 0.76
CA GLN A 109 12.59 -17.40 1.83
C GLN A 109 11.94 -17.96 3.09
N LEU A 110 10.74 -17.48 3.45
CA LEU A 110 10.03 -17.85 4.67
C LEU A 110 9.10 -19.06 4.50
N HIS A 111 8.44 -19.18 3.36
CA HIS A 111 7.37 -20.15 3.11
C HIS A 111 7.65 -21.12 1.95
N GLY A 112 8.74 -20.94 1.19
CA GLY A 112 9.07 -21.74 0.02
C GLY A 112 8.10 -21.56 -1.17
N ARG A 113 7.34 -20.49 -1.19
CA ARG A 113 6.34 -20.18 -2.24
C ARG A 113 6.08 -18.69 -2.30
N ASP A 114 5.47 -18.21 -3.38
CA ASP A 114 5.02 -16.84 -3.53
C ASP A 114 3.90 -16.48 -2.54
N VAL A 115 3.62 -15.19 -2.38
CA VAL A 115 2.51 -14.70 -1.55
C VAL A 115 1.19 -15.30 -2.00
N ASN A 116 0.27 -15.46 -1.06
CA ASN A 116 -1.10 -15.90 -1.37
C ASN A 116 -1.80 -14.87 -2.27
N PHE A 117 -1.58 -13.59 -2.02
CA PHE A 117 -2.10 -12.48 -2.83
C PHE A 117 -1.40 -11.16 -2.46
N PHE A 118 -1.54 -10.18 -3.36
CA PHE A 118 -1.23 -8.78 -3.10
C PHE A 118 -2.52 -8.01 -2.87
N MET A 119 -2.50 -7.06 -1.93
CA MET A 119 -3.56 -6.08 -1.71
C MET A 119 -3.08 -4.68 -2.04
N PHE A 120 -3.97 -3.85 -2.58
CA PHE A 120 -3.73 -2.44 -2.86
C PHE A 120 -4.98 -1.61 -2.57
N GLU A 121 -4.82 -0.51 -1.82
CA GLU A 121 -5.88 0.47 -1.57
C GLU A 121 -5.87 1.53 -2.67
N SER A 122 -7.03 1.87 -3.20
CA SER A 122 -7.18 2.95 -4.18
C SER A 122 -8.28 3.91 -3.78
N THR A 123 -8.11 5.18 -4.08
CA THR A 123 -9.10 6.22 -3.79
C THR A 123 -10.41 5.92 -4.50
N LEU A 124 -11.51 6.08 -3.78
CA LEU A 124 -12.86 5.96 -4.33
C LEU A 124 -13.15 7.17 -5.23
N GLU A 125 -13.73 6.92 -6.40
CA GLU A 125 -14.26 7.99 -7.22
C GLU A 125 -15.43 8.67 -6.51
N SER A 126 -15.38 9.99 -6.45
CA SER A 126 -16.46 10.81 -5.90
C SER A 126 -16.97 11.76 -6.98
N PRO A 127 -18.28 12.03 -7.05
CA PRO A 127 -18.82 13.00 -8.00
C PRO A 127 -18.34 14.43 -7.76
N ASP A 128 -17.76 14.71 -6.60
CA ASP A 128 -17.30 16.04 -6.19
C ASP A 128 -15.83 16.31 -6.53
N VAL A 129 -15.11 15.36 -7.16
CA VAL A 129 -13.71 15.57 -7.58
C VAL A 129 -13.66 16.28 -8.94
N ASP A 130 -12.61 17.07 -9.13
CA ASP A 130 -12.34 17.71 -10.44
C ASP A 130 -11.98 16.67 -11.51
N THR A 131 -12.07 17.08 -12.77
CA THR A 131 -11.84 16.19 -13.92
C THR A 131 -10.45 15.58 -13.92
N GLU A 132 -9.41 16.32 -13.56
CA GLU A 132 -8.04 15.82 -13.51
C GLU A 132 -7.87 14.72 -12.48
N THR A 133 -8.44 14.90 -11.30
CA THR A 133 -8.45 13.89 -10.23
C THR A 133 -9.24 12.65 -10.64
N ALA A 134 -10.41 12.82 -11.30
CA ALA A 134 -11.21 11.72 -11.82
C ALA A 134 -10.43 10.90 -12.88
N ASP A 135 -9.72 11.56 -13.78
CA ASP A 135 -8.90 10.90 -14.80
C ASP A 135 -7.74 10.10 -14.16
N LYS A 136 -7.09 10.65 -13.14
CA LYS A 136 -6.04 9.94 -12.37
C LYS A 136 -6.59 8.69 -11.68
N ILE A 137 -7.77 8.76 -11.08
CA ILE A 137 -8.43 7.61 -10.44
C ILE A 137 -8.79 6.55 -11.49
N ALA A 138 -9.39 6.97 -12.62
CA ALA A 138 -9.76 6.07 -13.71
C ALA A 138 -8.53 5.38 -14.33
N PHE A 139 -7.44 6.13 -14.53
CA PHE A 139 -6.16 5.58 -15.00
C PHE A 139 -5.64 4.52 -14.03
N ARG A 140 -5.59 4.81 -12.72
CA ARG A 140 -5.11 3.87 -11.69
C ARG A 140 -5.92 2.59 -11.66
N ARG A 141 -7.26 2.68 -11.72
CA ARG A 141 -8.14 1.52 -11.79
C ARG A 141 -7.86 0.65 -13.01
N ARG A 142 -7.79 1.28 -14.20
CA ARG A 142 -7.47 0.57 -15.44
C ARG A 142 -6.12 -0.12 -15.35
N PHE A 143 -5.10 0.59 -14.87
CA PHE A 143 -3.76 0.05 -14.68
C PHE A 143 -3.75 -1.17 -13.76
N LEU A 144 -4.40 -1.11 -12.60
CA LEU A 144 -4.47 -2.23 -11.66
C LEU A 144 -5.15 -3.46 -12.29
N VAL A 145 -6.29 -3.26 -12.98
CA VAL A 145 -7.02 -4.35 -13.65
C VAL A 145 -6.17 -4.99 -14.75
N GLN A 146 -5.47 -4.20 -15.55
CA GLN A 146 -4.57 -4.70 -16.61
C GLN A 146 -3.40 -5.53 -16.05
N HIS A 147 -3.02 -5.31 -14.79
CA HIS A 147 -1.95 -6.05 -14.11
C HIS A 147 -2.46 -7.17 -13.17
N GLY A 148 -3.73 -7.57 -13.34
CA GLY A 148 -4.32 -8.73 -12.67
C GLY A 148 -4.88 -8.45 -11.28
N TYR A 149 -5.07 -7.19 -10.91
CA TYR A 149 -5.75 -6.83 -9.68
C TYR A 149 -7.26 -6.75 -9.90
N GLU A 150 -8.02 -7.39 -9.03
CA GLU A 150 -9.49 -7.39 -9.07
C GLU A 150 -10.06 -6.60 -7.89
N LYS A 151 -11.02 -5.72 -8.17
CA LYS A 151 -11.73 -4.97 -7.14
C LYS A 151 -12.59 -5.90 -6.30
N GLN A 152 -12.50 -5.78 -4.97
CA GLN A 152 -13.35 -6.50 -4.04
C GLN A 152 -14.63 -5.69 -3.78
N SER A 153 -15.76 -6.19 -4.31
CA SER A 153 -17.06 -5.48 -4.27
C SER A 153 -17.92 -5.87 -3.08
N ASP A 154 -17.58 -6.94 -2.37
CA ASP A 154 -18.29 -7.45 -1.20
C ASP A 154 -17.81 -6.84 0.13
N LEU A 155 -16.92 -5.84 0.04
CA LEU A 155 -16.36 -5.13 1.17
C LEU A 155 -16.42 -3.62 0.94
N THR A 156 -17.03 -2.88 1.85
CA THR A 156 -16.87 -1.41 1.92
C THR A 156 -15.60 -1.09 2.69
N TYR A 157 -14.49 -0.95 1.95
CA TYR A 157 -13.19 -0.73 2.57
C TYR A 157 -13.07 0.70 3.11
N LEU A 158 -12.57 0.84 4.33
CA LEU A 158 -12.39 2.12 5.03
C LEU A 158 -10.93 2.28 5.47
N GLN A 159 -10.28 3.32 4.99
CA GLN A 159 -8.99 3.76 5.52
C GLN A 159 -9.24 4.59 6.79
N PRO A 160 -8.56 4.31 7.92
CA PRO A 160 -8.63 5.21 9.07
C PRO A 160 -8.04 6.57 8.69
N SER A 161 -8.57 7.64 9.28
CA SER A 161 -7.97 8.95 9.04
C SER A 161 -6.52 8.98 9.53
N LEU A 162 -5.63 9.44 8.68
CA LEU A 162 -4.23 9.70 9.03
C LEU A 162 -4.07 10.98 9.88
N ASN A 163 -5.09 11.85 9.86
CA ASN A 163 -5.17 13.02 10.72
C ASN A 163 -5.91 12.69 12.02
N ARG A 164 -5.38 13.10 13.17
CA ARG A 164 -5.86 12.71 14.52
C ARG A 164 -7.36 12.91 14.78
N ASN A 165 -8.04 13.81 14.07
CA ASN A 165 -9.45 14.14 14.24
C ASN A 165 -10.28 13.97 12.96
N GLY A 166 -9.73 13.31 11.95
CA GLY A 166 -10.40 13.13 10.66
C GLY A 166 -11.42 11.99 10.66
N LYS A 167 -12.29 12.00 9.65
CA LYS A 167 -13.21 10.88 9.39
C LYS A 167 -12.48 9.80 8.57
N PRO A 168 -12.87 8.52 8.74
CA PRO A 168 -12.38 7.45 7.87
C PRO A 168 -12.68 7.76 6.40
N VAL A 169 -11.76 7.42 5.53
CA VAL A 169 -11.87 7.64 4.09
C VAL A 169 -12.34 6.34 3.43
N PRO A 170 -13.47 6.33 2.71
CA PRO A 170 -13.85 5.19 1.88
C PRO A 170 -12.83 4.99 0.76
N MET A 171 -12.39 3.75 0.58
CA MET A 171 -11.42 3.35 -0.44
C MET A 171 -11.92 2.14 -1.20
N GLU A 172 -11.33 1.86 -2.34
CA GLU A 172 -11.48 0.59 -3.04
C GLU A 172 -10.32 -0.33 -2.69
N LEU A 173 -10.62 -1.60 -2.44
CA LEU A 173 -9.62 -2.63 -2.25
C LEU A 173 -9.47 -3.45 -3.53
N TYR A 174 -8.26 -3.55 -4.03
CA TYR A 174 -7.87 -4.39 -5.16
C TYR A 174 -6.99 -5.53 -4.67
N ILE A 175 -7.23 -6.73 -5.19
CA ILE A 175 -6.46 -7.94 -4.85
C ILE A 175 -6.00 -8.64 -6.12
N LYS A 176 -4.70 -8.98 -6.19
CA LYS A 176 -4.12 -9.89 -7.18
C LYS A 176 -3.81 -11.20 -6.48
N ALA A 177 -4.60 -12.24 -6.77
CA ALA A 177 -4.56 -13.50 -6.04
C ALA A 177 -3.78 -14.59 -6.77
N ASN A 178 -2.95 -15.32 -6.01
CA ASN A 178 -2.27 -16.54 -6.45
C ASN A 178 -2.98 -17.81 -5.93
N ILE A 179 -4.01 -17.64 -5.09
CA ILE A 179 -4.83 -18.73 -4.54
C ILE A 179 -6.32 -18.38 -4.71
N PRO A 180 -7.23 -19.35 -4.67
CA PRO A 180 -8.66 -19.06 -4.57
C PRO A 180 -8.95 -18.19 -3.33
N LEU A 181 -9.59 -17.04 -3.53
CA LEU A 181 -9.91 -16.10 -2.46
C LEU A 181 -11.32 -16.35 -1.93
N THR A 182 -11.44 -16.21 -0.61
CA THR A 182 -12.72 -16.04 0.09
C THR A 182 -12.64 -14.82 0.99
N LYS A 183 -13.79 -14.22 1.33
CA LYS A 183 -13.85 -13.07 2.25
C LYS A 183 -13.16 -13.36 3.59
N ASP A 184 -13.24 -14.58 4.09
CA ASP A 184 -12.59 -14.98 5.33
C ASP A 184 -11.05 -14.93 5.23
N ILE A 185 -10.49 -15.33 4.06
CA ILE A 185 -9.05 -15.31 3.81
C ILE A 185 -8.55 -13.87 3.74
N TYR A 186 -9.07 -13.06 2.81
CA TYR A 186 -8.56 -11.69 2.67
C TYR A 186 -8.98 -10.78 3.84
N GLY A 187 -10.12 -11.04 4.48
CA GLY A 187 -10.55 -10.31 5.67
C GLY A 187 -9.60 -10.50 6.86
N THR A 188 -9.02 -11.68 7.03
CA THR A 188 -7.97 -11.91 8.03
C THR A 188 -6.72 -11.10 7.71
N SER A 189 -6.32 -11.07 6.44
CA SER A 189 -5.15 -10.31 5.99
C SER A 189 -5.36 -8.79 6.11
N ILE A 190 -6.56 -8.29 5.84
CA ILE A 190 -6.89 -6.88 6.10
C ILE A 190 -6.71 -6.55 7.58
N LYS A 191 -7.19 -7.38 8.50
CA LYS A 191 -6.97 -7.16 9.95
C LYS A 191 -5.49 -7.08 10.30
N SER A 192 -4.67 -7.96 9.73
CA SER A 192 -3.21 -7.91 9.93
C SER A 192 -2.59 -6.66 9.33
N ALA A 193 -2.96 -6.30 8.09
CA ALA A 193 -2.49 -5.09 7.43
C ALA A 193 -2.86 -3.82 8.22
N TYR A 194 -4.09 -3.76 8.76
CA TYR A 194 -4.50 -2.68 9.66
C TYR A 194 -3.62 -2.55 10.90
N ILE A 195 -3.23 -3.68 11.48
CA ILE A 195 -2.35 -3.66 12.65
C ILE A 195 -0.96 -3.17 12.26
N ILE A 196 -0.39 -3.69 11.19
CA ILE A 196 0.95 -3.30 10.74
C ILE A 196 0.98 -1.84 10.32
N LYS A 197 0.15 -1.46 9.36
CA LYS A 197 0.16 -0.12 8.77
C LYS A 197 -0.33 0.94 9.77
N TYR A 198 -1.49 0.74 10.38
CA TYR A 198 -2.16 1.81 11.09
C TYR A 198 -1.86 1.85 12.59
N VAL A 199 -1.71 0.68 13.23
CA VAL A 199 -1.41 0.66 14.68
C VAL A 199 0.08 0.80 14.94
N PHE A 200 0.93 0.05 14.22
CA PHE A 200 2.37 0.08 14.49
C PHE A 200 3.08 1.22 13.75
N ALA A 201 2.92 1.36 12.44
CA ALA A 201 3.61 2.39 11.68
C ALA A 201 3.02 3.79 11.96
N ASN A 202 1.70 3.95 11.78
CA ASN A 202 1.01 5.24 11.97
C ASN A 202 0.65 5.55 13.43
N ARG A 203 0.86 4.64 14.37
CA ARG A 203 0.54 4.81 15.80
C ARG A 203 -0.92 5.19 16.09
N ILE A 204 -1.85 4.77 15.22
CA ILE A 204 -3.27 4.99 15.43
C ILE A 204 -3.76 4.04 16.54
N PRO A 205 -4.44 4.56 17.58
CA PRO A 205 -4.89 3.73 18.69
C PRO A 205 -5.90 2.65 18.25
N ARG A 206 -5.80 1.46 18.85
CA ARG A 206 -6.68 0.32 18.53
C ARG A 206 -8.17 0.63 18.68
N HIS A 207 -8.55 1.50 19.61
CA HIS A 207 -9.94 1.91 19.79
C HIS A 207 -10.51 2.70 18.61
N VAL A 208 -9.66 3.29 17.74
CA VAL A 208 -10.06 3.92 16.48
C VAL A 208 -10.20 2.86 15.38
N ILE A 209 -9.30 1.87 15.37
CA ILE A 209 -9.25 0.82 14.35
C ILE A 209 -10.39 -0.20 14.49
N TYR A 210 -10.69 -0.66 15.72
CA TYR A 210 -11.68 -1.72 15.94
C TYR A 210 -13.09 -1.40 15.43
N PRO A 211 -13.66 -0.20 15.63
CA PRO A 211 -14.95 0.17 15.05
C PRO A 211 -14.97 0.12 13.51
N LEU A 212 -13.83 0.40 12.85
CA LEU A 212 -13.75 0.31 11.39
C LEU A 212 -13.80 -1.14 10.91
N LEU A 213 -13.08 -2.04 11.60
CA LEU A 213 -13.13 -3.48 11.31
C LEU A 213 -14.55 -4.05 11.50
N VAL A 214 -15.30 -3.56 12.50
CA VAL A 214 -16.71 -3.93 12.69
C VAL A 214 -17.57 -3.41 11.53
N LYS A 215 -17.40 -2.14 11.14
CA LYS A 215 -18.14 -1.55 10.00
C LYS A 215 -17.87 -2.25 8.67
N MET A 216 -16.69 -2.81 8.52
CA MET A 216 -16.30 -3.61 7.34
C MET A 216 -16.74 -5.07 7.43
N ASP A 217 -17.46 -5.46 8.49
CA ASP A 217 -17.85 -6.85 8.76
C ASP A 217 -16.64 -7.83 8.82
N LEU A 218 -15.50 -7.32 9.26
CA LEU A 218 -14.26 -8.10 9.45
C LEU A 218 -14.04 -8.50 10.91
N ARG A 219 -14.83 -7.96 11.82
CA ARG A 219 -14.78 -8.27 13.25
C ARG A 219 -16.21 -8.21 13.83
N LYS A 220 -16.52 -9.15 14.70
CA LYS A 220 -17.76 -9.11 15.48
C LYS A 220 -17.67 -8.00 16.53
N GLU A 221 -18.79 -7.34 16.82
CA GLU A 221 -18.86 -6.44 17.97
C GLU A 221 -18.46 -7.21 19.24
N PRO A 222 -17.66 -6.61 20.13
CA PRO A 222 -17.50 -7.17 21.46
C PRO A 222 -18.89 -7.30 22.08
N TYR A 223 -19.20 -8.44 22.64
CA TYR A 223 -20.46 -8.69 23.32
C TYR A 223 -20.75 -7.52 24.27
N ALA A 224 -21.92 -6.87 24.08
CA ALA A 224 -22.43 -5.86 24.99
C ALA A 224 -22.74 -6.46 26.36
#